data_fb126f427f353b50a5c801464fdc5f9f
#
_entry.id   fb126f427f353b50a5c801464fdc5f9f
#
_cell.length_a   1.000
_cell.length_b   1.000
_cell.length_c   1.000
_cell.angle_alpha   90.00
_cell.angle_beta   90.00
_cell.angle_gamma   90.00
#
_symmetry.space_group_name_H-M   'P 1'
#
loop_
_entity.id
_entity.type
_entity.pdbx_description
1 polymer ?
#
loop_
_entity_poly.entity_id
_entity_poly.type
_entity_poly.pdbx_seq_one_letter_code
_entity_poly.pdbx_strand_id
1 'polypeptide(L)'
;DFRATIKVTGKERGVSMAVYLDKPVPAELVGKAGLNMEFFPATYFGKSFMMDGKYDILPKHPAGNTEVRPLAEKITQIYGEGYSYSTFDDRKRDEFLVAHPIATGKTLVMAPEDKDIRVTFKSESDINLYDGRNLSSNGTFVVRSFLPEGKTGKVVEWYIEQGFDSQWVREP
;
A
#
# COMPACT_ATOMS: atom_id res chain seq x y z
N ASP A 1 -3.12 -0.54 23.58
CA ASP A 1 -4.23 -0.50 22.62
C ASP A 1 -4.46 0.92 22.12
N PHE A 2 -4.75 1.07 20.84
CA PHE A 2 -5.16 2.32 20.21
C PHE A 2 -6.38 2.07 19.33
N ARG A 3 -7.13 3.12 19.03
CA ARG A 3 -8.28 3.06 18.15
C ARG A 3 -8.00 3.85 16.90
N ALA A 4 -8.20 3.22 15.75
CA ALA A 4 -8.16 3.87 14.45
C ALA A 4 -9.60 3.99 13.93
N THR A 5 -9.93 5.16 13.38
CA THR A 5 -11.22 5.41 12.73
C THR A 5 -10.92 5.84 11.29
N ILE A 6 -11.58 5.21 10.34
CA ILE A 6 -11.52 5.61 8.93
C ILE A 6 -12.79 6.37 8.59
N LYS A 7 -12.63 7.62 8.14
CA LYS A 7 -13.73 8.47 7.69
C LYS A 7 -13.67 8.63 6.19
N VAL A 8 -14.76 8.25 5.51
CA VAL A 8 -14.91 8.41 4.06
C VAL A 8 -15.91 9.52 3.81
N THR A 9 -15.52 10.51 3.02
CA THR A 9 -16.35 11.68 2.69
C THR A 9 -16.42 11.84 1.17
N GLY A 10 -17.65 11.97 0.64
CA GLY A 10 -17.84 12.25 -0.78
C GLY A 10 -17.28 13.62 -1.16
N LYS A 11 -16.64 13.70 -2.31
CA LYS A 11 -16.15 14.91 -2.95
C LYS A 11 -16.73 15.01 -4.37
N GLU A 12 -16.52 16.15 -5.02
CA GLU A 12 -17.09 16.40 -6.35
C GLU A 12 -16.79 15.30 -7.38
N ARG A 13 -15.58 14.79 -7.41
CA ARG A 13 -15.12 13.79 -8.38
C ARG A 13 -14.62 12.47 -7.77
N GLY A 14 -14.83 12.31 -6.48
CA GLY A 14 -14.29 11.13 -5.79
C GLY A 14 -14.62 11.14 -4.32
N VAL A 15 -13.70 10.58 -3.53
CA VAL A 15 -13.85 10.50 -2.09
C VAL A 15 -12.57 10.91 -1.39
N SER A 16 -12.73 11.48 -0.19
CA SER A 16 -11.63 11.61 0.76
C SER A 16 -11.73 10.47 1.77
N MET A 17 -10.62 9.79 2.01
CA MET A 17 -10.50 8.73 2.99
C MET A 17 -9.43 9.13 4.01
N ALA A 18 -9.84 9.33 5.27
CA ALA A 18 -8.95 9.83 6.31
C ALA A 18 -8.90 8.87 7.49
N VAL A 19 -7.70 8.70 8.05
CA VAL A 19 -7.47 7.89 9.26
C VAL A 19 -7.27 8.81 10.44
N TYR A 20 -8.02 8.54 11.52
CA TYR A 20 -7.94 9.25 12.80
C TYR A 20 -7.47 8.30 13.90
N LEU A 21 -6.53 8.72 14.71
CA LEU A 21 -6.05 7.98 15.86
C LEU A 21 -6.39 8.70 17.17
N ASP A 22 -6.87 7.92 18.16
CA ASP A 22 -7.11 8.42 19.53
C ASP A 22 -5.81 8.53 20.33
N LYS A 23 -4.84 7.67 20.03
CA LYS A 23 -3.50 7.62 20.64
C LYS A 23 -2.45 7.37 19.58
N PRO A 24 -1.18 7.74 19.83
CA PRO A 24 -0.10 7.40 18.91
C PRO A 24 0.01 5.90 18.65
N VAL A 25 0.45 5.56 17.44
CA VAL A 25 0.73 4.16 17.08
C VAL A 25 1.75 3.59 18.07
N PRO A 26 1.49 2.38 18.64
CA PRO A 26 2.48 1.69 19.47
C PRO A 26 3.81 1.52 18.75
N ALA A 27 4.92 1.65 19.48
CA ALA A 27 6.26 1.62 18.88
C ALA A 27 6.52 0.36 18.04
N GLU A 28 5.98 -0.77 18.45
CA GLU A 28 6.11 -2.05 17.72
C GLU A 28 5.37 -2.08 16.38
N LEU A 29 4.44 -1.17 16.14
CA LEU A 29 3.66 -1.09 14.91
C LEU A 29 4.13 0.03 13.96
N VAL A 30 5.07 0.86 14.41
CA VAL A 30 5.65 1.91 13.56
C VAL A 30 6.33 1.27 12.34
N GLY A 31 5.99 1.75 11.14
CA GLY A 31 6.47 1.18 9.89
C GLY A 31 5.81 -0.13 9.47
N LYS A 32 4.76 -0.57 10.20
CA LYS A 32 4.02 -1.81 9.90
C LYS A 32 2.52 -1.56 9.74
N ALA A 33 1.96 -0.64 10.50
CA ALA A 33 0.54 -0.28 10.40
C ALA A 33 0.33 0.84 9.39
N GLY A 34 -0.69 0.70 8.54
CA GLY A 34 -0.98 1.69 7.52
C GLY A 34 -2.38 1.57 6.95
N LEU A 35 -2.77 2.56 6.17
CA LEU A 35 -3.94 2.51 5.33
C LEU A 35 -3.56 1.81 4.02
N ASN A 36 -4.30 0.75 3.66
CA ASN A 36 -4.02 -0.06 2.48
C ASN A 36 -5.24 -0.10 1.55
N MET A 37 -4.95 -0.13 0.25
CA MET A 37 -5.92 -0.52 -0.78
C MET A 37 -5.27 -1.52 -1.71
N GLU A 38 -5.97 -2.61 -2.00
CA GLU A 38 -5.46 -3.71 -2.79
C GLU A 38 -6.15 -3.76 -4.15
N PHE A 39 -5.36 -4.11 -5.18
CA PHE A 39 -5.81 -4.20 -6.56
C PHE A 39 -5.53 -5.57 -7.14
N PHE A 40 -6.50 -6.15 -7.84
CA PHE A 40 -6.34 -7.46 -8.48
C PHE A 40 -5.27 -7.40 -9.58
N PRO A 41 -4.22 -8.23 -9.50
CA PRO A 41 -3.14 -8.21 -10.49
C PRO A 41 -3.63 -8.44 -11.92
N ALA A 42 -4.60 -9.34 -12.11
CA ALA A 42 -5.13 -9.66 -13.44
C ALA A 42 -5.69 -8.44 -14.18
N THR A 43 -6.19 -7.44 -13.46
CA THR A 43 -6.70 -6.19 -14.04
C THR A 43 -5.59 -5.22 -14.38
N TYR A 44 -4.52 -5.21 -13.59
CA TYR A 44 -3.51 -4.12 -13.61
C TYR A 44 -2.14 -4.52 -14.14
N PHE A 45 -1.75 -5.79 -14.08
CA PHE A 45 -0.40 -6.15 -14.55
C PHE A 45 -0.24 -5.81 -16.05
N GLY A 46 0.93 -5.27 -16.39
CA GLY A 46 1.22 -4.81 -17.74
C GLY A 46 0.63 -3.44 -18.08
N LYS A 47 -0.22 -2.87 -17.23
CA LYS A 47 -0.69 -1.49 -17.34
C LYS A 47 0.37 -0.54 -16.80
N SER A 48 0.33 0.72 -17.21
CA SER A 48 1.21 1.73 -16.64
C SER A 48 0.68 2.26 -15.31
N PHE A 49 1.58 2.87 -14.56
CA PHE A 49 1.23 3.75 -13.45
C PHE A 49 2.07 5.03 -13.54
N MET A 50 1.63 6.06 -12.86
CA MET A 50 2.36 7.31 -12.78
C MET A 50 2.50 7.70 -11.32
N MET A 51 3.74 7.88 -10.85
CA MET A 51 4.03 8.34 -9.50
C MET A 51 4.74 9.68 -9.58
N ASP A 52 4.11 10.73 -9.07
CA ASP A 52 4.62 12.10 -9.12
C ASP A 52 5.05 12.53 -10.54
N GLY A 53 4.23 12.20 -11.53
CA GLY A 53 4.48 12.52 -12.93
C GLY A 53 5.42 11.59 -13.68
N LYS A 54 5.98 10.58 -13.02
CA LYS A 54 6.88 9.60 -13.65
C LYS A 54 6.13 8.32 -13.98
N TYR A 55 6.20 7.92 -15.25
CA TYR A 55 5.58 6.69 -15.73
C TYR A 55 6.47 5.48 -15.54
N ASP A 56 5.86 4.37 -15.18
CA ASP A 56 6.45 3.04 -15.22
C ASP A 56 5.34 2.01 -15.46
N ILE A 57 5.71 0.75 -15.55
CA ILE A 57 4.77 -0.34 -15.86
C ILE A 57 4.61 -1.22 -14.63
N LEU A 58 3.35 -1.54 -14.29
CA LEU A 58 3.05 -2.55 -13.28
C LEU A 58 3.56 -3.92 -13.79
N PRO A 59 4.45 -4.59 -13.05
CA PRO A 59 5.11 -5.78 -13.56
C PRO A 59 4.12 -6.87 -13.97
N LYS A 60 4.30 -7.41 -15.17
CA LYS A 60 3.50 -8.54 -15.64
C LYS A 60 3.75 -9.80 -14.82
N HIS A 61 5.01 -10.03 -14.48
CA HIS A 61 5.43 -11.11 -13.59
C HIS A 61 5.91 -10.52 -12.26
N PRO A 62 5.77 -11.25 -11.14
CA PRO A 62 6.25 -10.77 -9.86
C PRO A 62 7.71 -10.31 -9.93
N ALA A 63 7.93 -9.08 -9.51
CA ALA A 63 9.28 -8.49 -9.51
C ALA A 63 10.07 -8.94 -8.27
N GLY A 64 11.39 -8.98 -8.37
CA GLY A 64 12.29 -9.36 -7.29
C GLY A 64 12.51 -8.28 -6.23
N ASN A 65 11.53 -7.43 -5.96
CA ASN A 65 11.61 -6.37 -4.96
C ASN A 65 11.20 -6.85 -3.56
N THR A 66 11.63 -8.04 -3.22
CA THR A 66 11.42 -8.65 -1.90
C THR A 66 12.77 -9.01 -1.27
N GLU A 67 12.82 -9.02 0.04
CA GLU A 67 13.97 -9.52 0.79
C GLU A 67 13.50 -10.52 1.85
N VAL A 68 14.37 -11.47 2.20
CA VAL A 68 14.14 -12.40 3.31
C VAL A 68 14.74 -11.79 4.57
N ARG A 69 13.96 -11.73 5.64
CA ARG A 69 14.41 -11.29 6.96
C ARG A 69 14.18 -12.36 8.00
N PRO A 70 15.04 -12.48 9.00
CA PRO A 70 14.79 -13.35 10.15
C PRO A 70 13.52 -12.90 10.88
N LEU A 71 12.74 -13.86 11.33
CA LEU A 71 11.60 -13.57 12.19
C LEU A 71 12.12 -13.10 13.56
N ALA A 72 11.73 -11.88 13.96
CA ALA A 72 12.13 -11.37 15.26
C ALA A 72 11.44 -12.16 16.38
N GLU A 73 12.16 -12.40 17.48
CA GLU A 73 11.63 -13.09 18.66
C GLU A 73 10.29 -12.50 19.13
N LYS A 74 10.17 -11.19 19.10
CA LYS A 74 8.94 -10.50 19.47
C LYS A 74 7.76 -10.87 18.59
N ILE A 75 7.97 -11.06 17.29
CA ILE A 75 6.93 -11.50 16.37
C ILE A 75 6.51 -12.93 16.71
N THR A 76 7.46 -13.80 17.02
CA THR A 76 7.18 -15.16 17.46
C THR A 76 6.34 -15.19 18.74
N GLN A 77 6.62 -14.31 19.69
CA GLN A 77 5.82 -14.17 20.93
C GLN A 77 4.39 -13.71 20.66
N ILE A 78 4.18 -12.82 19.66
CA ILE A 78 2.84 -12.30 19.33
C ILE A 78 2.00 -13.33 18.59
N TYR A 79 2.58 -14.04 17.64
CA TYR A 79 1.86 -14.97 16.76
C TYR A 79 2.00 -16.44 17.19
N GLY A 80 2.86 -16.74 18.15
CA GLY A 80 3.09 -18.09 18.65
C GLY A 80 4.12 -18.90 17.85
N GLU A 81 4.51 -20.01 18.44
CA GLU A 81 5.43 -20.94 17.77
C GLU A 81 4.79 -21.57 16.54
N GLY A 82 5.57 -21.70 15.47
CA GLY A 82 5.08 -22.30 14.23
C GLY A 82 4.34 -21.35 13.32
N TYR A 83 4.21 -20.06 13.68
CA TYR A 83 3.69 -19.06 12.75
C TYR A 83 4.57 -19.02 11.49
N SER A 84 3.95 -19.18 10.34
CA SER A 84 4.64 -19.13 9.07
C SER A 84 3.91 -18.23 8.08
N TYR A 85 4.68 -17.50 7.30
CA TYR A 85 4.11 -16.79 6.15
C TYR A 85 3.85 -17.79 5.03
N SER A 86 2.67 -17.71 4.44
CA SER A 86 2.37 -18.44 3.22
C SER A 86 3.20 -17.84 2.08
N THR A 87 4.13 -18.60 1.56
CA THR A 87 4.98 -18.17 0.45
C THR A 87 5.20 -19.30 -0.52
N PHE A 88 5.71 -18.97 -1.70
CA PHE A 88 6.08 -19.95 -2.72
C PHE A 88 7.46 -20.54 -2.51
N ASP A 89 8.21 -20.09 -1.50
CA ASP A 89 9.58 -20.49 -1.24
C ASP A 89 9.69 -21.54 -0.16
N ASP A 90 10.73 -22.38 -0.24
CA ASP A 90 11.15 -23.33 0.80
C ASP A 90 11.86 -22.63 1.98
N ARG A 91 11.34 -21.48 2.40
CA ARG A 91 11.92 -20.73 3.49
C ARG A 91 11.78 -21.45 4.83
N LYS A 92 12.74 -21.19 5.68
CA LYS A 92 12.69 -21.65 7.06
C LYS A 92 11.53 -20.98 7.79
N ARG A 93 11.00 -21.64 8.82
CA ARG A 93 9.88 -21.11 9.61
C ARG A 93 10.18 -19.82 10.36
N ASP A 94 11.46 -19.55 10.63
CA ASP A 94 11.94 -18.35 11.32
C ASP A 94 12.27 -17.18 10.39
N GLU A 95 11.92 -17.31 9.12
CA GLU A 95 12.14 -16.29 8.09
C GLU A 95 10.81 -15.76 7.52
N PHE A 96 10.81 -14.52 7.08
CA PHE A 96 9.68 -13.93 6.39
C PHE A 96 10.14 -13.05 5.23
N LEU A 97 9.25 -12.86 4.24
CA LEU A 97 9.48 -11.95 3.13
C LEU A 97 8.97 -10.56 3.44
N VAL A 98 9.76 -9.58 3.07
CA VAL A 98 9.38 -8.17 3.08
C VAL A 98 9.36 -7.68 1.65
N ALA A 99 8.25 -7.07 1.23
CA ALA A 99 8.20 -6.36 -0.05
C ALA A 99 8.72 -4.94 0.13
N HIS A 100 9.53 -4.49 -0.83
CA HIS A 100 9.90 -3.08 -0.95
C HIS A 100 8.97 -2.41 -1.96
N PRO A 101 8.64 -1.12 -1.79
CA PRO A 101 7.81 -0.42 -2.75
C PRO A 101 8.48 -0.34 -4.12
N ILE A 102 7.69 -0.51 -5.17
CA ILE A 102 8.16 -0.29 -6.55
C ILE A 102 8.17 1.20 -6.89
N ALA A 103 7.39 2.01 -6.17
CA ALA A 103 7.39 3.47 -6.27
C ALA A 103 6.84 4.09 -5.00
N THR A 104 7.28 5.31 -4.70
CA THR A 104 6.81 6.11 -3.55
C THR A 104 6.66 7.56 -3.99
N GLY A 105 5.57 8.20 -3.59
CA GLY A 105 5.31 9.62 -3.88
C GLY A 105 4.05 10.13 -3.22
N LYS A 106 3.55 11.27 -3.70
CA LYS A 106 2.36 11.95 -3.17
C LYS A 106 1.15 11.87 -4.10
N THR A 107 1.37 11.59 -5.37
CA THR A 107 0.32 11.45 -6.38
C THR A 107 0.56 10.18 -7.19
N LEU A 108 -0.41 9.27 -7.15
CA LEU A 108 -0.34 8.00 -7.86
C LEU A 108 -1.54 7.88 -8.80
N VAL A 109 -1.28 7.56 -10.06
CA VAL A 109 -2.31 7.18 -11.02
C VAL A 109 -2.09 5.74 -11.44
N MET A 110 -3.05 4.88 -11.17
CA MET A 110 -3.07 3.49 -11.63
C MET A 110 -3.76 3.43 -12.99
N ALA A 111 -3.14 2.81 -13.97
CA ALA A 111 -3.65 2.63 -15.34
C ALA A 111 -4.17 3.94 -15.98
N PRO A 112 -3.32 4.97 -16.13
CA PRO A 112 -3.75 6.23 -16.75
C PRO A 112 -4.28 6.08 -18.17
N GLU A 113 -3.86 5.05 -18.91
CA GLU A 113 -4.29 4.75 -20.27
C GLU A 113 -5.70 4.14 -20.36
N ASP A 114 -6.25 3.66 -19.25
CA ASP A 114 -7.54 2.95 -19.24
C ASP A 114 -8.51 3.61 -18.27
N LYS A 115 -9.39 4.47 -18.79
CA LYS A 115 -10.33 5.23 -17.98
C LYS A 115 -11.32 4.36 -17.19
N ASP A 116 -11.58 3.13 -17.63
CA ASP A 116 -12.55 2.24 -16.98
C ASP A 116 -12.00 1.67 -15.67
N ILE A 117 -10.67 1.57 -15.56
CA ILE A 117 -9.99 1.06 -14.36
C ILE A 117 -9.04 2.05 -13.71
N ARG A 118 -8.92 3.25 -14.28
CA ARG A 118 -8.05 4.30 -13.74
C ARG A 118 -8.47 4.67 -12.32
N VAL A 119 -7.49 4.71 -11.42
CA VAL A 119 -7.66 5.21 -10.06
C VAL A 119 -6.55 6.21 -9.76
N THR A 120 -6.92 7.36 -9.25
CA THR A 120 -5.97 8.43 -8.91
C THR A 120 -5.99 8.66 -7.41
N PHE A 121 -4.80 8.67 -6.80
CA PHE A 121 -4.60 8.97 -5.37
C PHE A 121 -3.76 10.23 -5.22
N LYS A 122 -4.16 11.08 -4.30
CA LYS A 122 -3.37 12.23 -3.87
C LYS A 122 -3.34 12.31 -2.35
N SER A 123 -2.17 12.57 -1.78
CA SER A 123 -1.98 12.64 -0.33
C SER A 123 -0.84 13.58 0.03
N GLU A 124 -0.92 14.17 1.21
CA GLU A 124 0.19 14.87 1.85
C GLU A 124 1.21 13.87 2.43
N SER A 125 0.75 12.66 2.77
CA SER A 125 1.59 11.56 3.24
C SER A 125 2.14 10.76 2.08
N ASP A 126 3.28 10.08 2.29
CA ASP A 126 3.82 9.18 1.28
C ASP A 126 2.86 8.06 0.93
N ILE A 127 2.69 7.86 -0.38
CA ILE A 127 1.95 6.74 -0.95
C ILE A 127 2.98 5.75 -1.50
N ASN A 128 2.92 4.51 -1.03
CA ASN A 128 3.81 3.44 -1.48
C ASN A 128 3.02 2.45 -2.33
N LEU A 129 3.56 2.08 -3.48
CA LEU A 129 3.01 1.07 -4.35
C LEU A 129 3.87 -0.19 -4.26
N TYR A 130 3.24 -1.33 -3.92
CA TYR A 130 3.91 -2.63 -3.76
C TYR A 130 3.36 -3.66 -4.74
N ASP A 131 4.25 -4.56 -5.15
CA ASP A 131 3.84 -5.83 -5.76
C ASP A 131 3.86 -6.91 -4.67
N GLY A 132 2.69 -7.32 -4.21
CA GLY A 132 2.54 -8.31 -3.13
C GLY A 132 2.48 -9.76 -3.61
N ARG A 133 2.62 -10.03 -4.92
CA ARG A 133 2.43 -11.37 -5.48
C ARG A 133 3.50 -12.38 -5.04
N ASN A 134 4.67 -11.90 -4.65
CA ASN A 134 5.72 -12.75 -4.10
C ASN A 134 5.53 -13.07 -2.61
N LEU A 135 4.59 -12.42 -1.94
CA LEU A 135 4.36 -12.62 -0.51
C LEU A 135 3.35 -13.72 -0.23
N SER A 136 2.43 -13.96 -1.15
CA SER A 136 1.32 -14.87 -0.96
C SER A 136 0.76 -15.34 -2.31
N SER A 137 0.17 -16.53 -2.33
CA SER A 137 -0.53 -17.09 -3.51
C SER A 137 -1.68 -16.19 -3.99
N ASN A 138 -2.26 -15.40 -3.09
CA ASN A 138 -3.33 -14.45 -3.38
C ASN A 138 -2.82 -13.01 -3.33
N GLY A 139 -1.52 -12.81 -3.59
CA GLY A 139 -0.89 -11.49 -3.56
C GLY A 139 -1.50 -10.53 -4.56
N THR A 140 -1.58 -9.26 -4.16
CA THR A 140 -2.18 -8.17 -4.90
C THR A 140 -1.16 -7.05 -5.12
N PHE A 141 -1.47 -6.09 -5.99
CA PHE A 141 -0.80 -4.78 -5.93
C PHE A 141 -1.38 -4.02 -4.74
N VAL A 142 -0.52 -3.43 -3.92
CA VAL A 142 -0.93 -2.75 -2.69
C VAL A 142 -0.51 -1.29 -2.75
N VAL A 143 -1.46 -0.41 -2.50
CA VAL A 143 -1.21 1.02 -2.25
C VAL A 143 -1.29 1.23 -0.74
N ARG A 144 -0.24 1.81 -0.15
CA ARG A 144 -0.13 1.94 1.31
C ARG A 144 0.46 3.27 1.73
N SER A 145 -0.17 3.89 2.74
CA SER A 145 0.42 4.97 3.52
C SER A 145 0.56 4.53 4.97
N PHE A 146 1.78 4.57 5.51
CA PHE A 146 2.01 4.19 6.91
C PHE A 146 1.45 5.23 7.87
N LEU A 147 0.97 4.75 9.02
CA LEU A 147 0.58 5.63 10.12
C LEU A 147 1.84 6.28 10.70
N PRO A 148 1.88 7.62 10.82
CA PRO A 148 3.06 8.32 11.33
C PRO A 148 3.24 8.08 12.83
N GLU A 149 4.51 8.07 13.26
CA GLU A 149 4.87 7.94 14.66
C GLU A 149 4.51 9.20 15.46
N GLY A 150 4.03 9.02 16.68
CA GLY A 150 3.84 10.08 17.66
C GLY A 150 2.71 11.06 17.37
N LYS A 151 1.79 10.74 16.46
CA LYS A 151 0.70 11.63 16.06
C LYS A 151 -0.68 11.07 16.41
N THR A 152 -1.61 11.98 16.67
CA THR A 152 -3.03 11.70 16.94
C THR A 152 -3.91 12.59 16.06
N GLY A 153 -5.23 12.35 16.12
CA GLY A 153 -6.17 13.03 15.25
C GLY A 153 -6.08 12.51 13.82
N LYS A 154 -6.29 13.36 12.83
CA LYS A 154 -6.15 12.98 11.43
C LYS A 154 -4.67 12.81 11.09
N VAL A 155 -4.26 11.58 10.81
CA VAL A 155 -2.85 11.21 10.59
C VAL A 155 -2.53 10.85 9.15
N VAL A 156 -3.50 10.37 8.38
CA VAL A 156 -3.38 10.08 6.95
C VAL A 156 -4.68 10.51 6.26
N GLU A 157 -4.56 11.09 5.08
CA GLU A 157 -5.71 11.37 4.23
C GLU A 157 -5.36 11.08 2.78
N TRP A 158 -6.20 10.30 2.09
CA TRP A 158 -6.16 10.08 0.66
C TRP A 158 -7.33 10.78 0.00
N TYR A 159 -7.06 11.49 -1.07
CA TYR A 159 -8.08 11.90 -2.01
C TYR A 159 -8.06 10.95 -3.20
N ILE A 160 -9.19 10.30 -3.50
CA ILE A 160 -9.27 9.22 -4.49
C ILE A 160 -10.31 9.57 -5.55
N GLU A 161 -9.93 9.51 -6.83
CA GLU A 161 -10.82 9.62 -7.98
C GLU A 161 -10.74 8.34 -8.81
N GLN A 162 -11.87 7.88 -9.35
CA GLN A 162 -11.92 6.72 -10.23
C GLN A 162 -12.54 7.09 -11.57
N GLY A 163 -11.87 6.71 -12.67
CA GLY A 163 -12.40 6.82 -14.02
C GLY A 163 -12.50 8.25 -14.57
N PHE A 164 -12.12 9.26 -13.79
CA PHE A 164 -12.17 10.64 -14.22
C PHE A 164 -10.89 11.05 -14.93
N ASP A 165 -11.05 11.89 -15.93
CA ASP A 165 -9.95 12.56 -16.60
C ASP A 165 -9.51 13.77 -15.76
N SER A 166 -8.79 13.48 -14.67
CA SER A 166 -8.37 14.50 -13.73
C SER A 166 -7.21 15.32 -14.28
N GLN A 167 -7.08 16.53 -13.78
CA GLN A 167 -5.96 17.42 -14.09
C GLN A 167 -4.62 16.75 -13.77
N TRP A 168 -4.57 15.92 -12.74
CA TRP A 168 -3.35 15.24 -12.30
C TRP A 168 -2.81 14.23 -13.31
N VAL A 169 -3.67 13.71 -14.17
CA VAL A 169 -3.27 12.79 -15.24
C VAL A 169 -2.62 13.54 -16.40
N ARG A 170 -3.03 14.79 -16.62
CA ARG A 170 -2.55 15.62 -17.74
C ARG A 170 -1.27 16.38 -17.43
N GLU A 171 -1.03 16.70 -16.17
CA GLU A 171 0.17 17.40 -15.72
C GLU A 171 1.25 16.41 -15.34
N PRO A 172 2.41 16.43 -16.03
CA PRO A 172 3.55 15.57 -15.70
C PRO A 172 4.18 15.94 -14.34
#